data_b8b297c4d812b0d220594513c1d4c720
#
_entry.id   b8b297c4d812b0d220594513c1d4c720
#
_cell.length_a   1.000
_cell.length_b   1.000
_cell.length_c   1.000
_cell.angle_alpha   90.00
_cell.angle_beta   90.00
_cell.angle_gamma   90.00
#
_symmetry.space_group_name_H-M   'P 1'
#
loop_
_entity.id
_entity.type
_entity.pdbx_description
1 polymer ?
#
loop_
_entity_poly.entity_id
_entity_poly.type
_entity_poly.pdbx_seq_one_letter_code
_entity_poly.pdbx_strand_id
1 'polypeptide(L)'
;MLLLAGPACTTITSPAEPSFDLEVRIENIGAPQPASCGPYDPLVAPGLYAIAPRGTPLFSTDAPDPGHGLEPLAEDGDPSPLYAYVRENDAPMDAGVFDTPDGTYQSGAIQPGDAFSFSVTVHRGDRLFLAGMYVQSNDLFVATPPEGLVLFDGDDPITGVRDGALALYDAGTEVNEEPGCGPNQAPRQAAPGEGAVESAPVDLVEARQDGFSYPAVASILRLSIDAANP
;
A
#
# COMPACT_ATOMS: atom_id res chain seq x y z
N MET A 1 -25.98 -24.60 61.85
CA MET A 1 -24.94 -23.84 61.11
C MET A 1 -24.99 -24.36 59.68
N LEU A 2 -25.68 -23.62 58.79
CA LEU A 2 -25.97 -24.05 57.43
C LEU A 2 -24.96 -23.34 56.54
N LEU A 3 -24.05 -24.09 55.92
CA LEU A 3 -23.13 -23.53 54.89
C LEU A 3 -23.88 -23.45 53.58
N LEU A 4 -24.07 -22.24 53.09
CA LEU A 4 -24.50 -21.95 51.73
C LEU A 4 -23.27 -22.01 50.80
N ALA A 5 -23.21 -23.04 49.96
CA ALA A 5 -22.26 -23.07 48.84
C ALA A 5 -22.76 -22.12 47.75
N GLY A 6 -22.00 -21.07 47.49
CA GLY A 6 -22.26 -20.17 46.36
C GLY A 6 -21.94 -20.85 45.03
N PRO A 7 -22.61 -20.44 43.93
CA PRO A 7 -22.35 -21.02 42.61
C PRO A 7 -20.92 -20.62 42.11
N ALA A 8 -20.17 -21.64 41.74
CA ALA A 8 -18.89 -21.45 41.05
C ALA A 8 -19.14 -20.80 39.67
N CYS A 9 -18.59 -19.60 39.45
CA CYS A 9 -18.62 -18.94 38.16
C CYS A 9 -17.63 -19.67 37.23
N THR A 10 -18.15 -20.49 36.32
CA THR A 10 -17.34 -21.13 35.29
C THR A 10 -17.07 -20.07 34.20
N THR A 11 -15.85 -19.56 34.15
CA THR A 11 -15.39 -18.73 33.02
C THR A 11 -15.32 -19.60 31.77
N ILE A 12 -16.26 -19.40 30.85
CA ILE A 12 -16.22 -20.00 29.50
C ILE A 12 -15.19 -19.18 28.73
N THR A 13 -13.98 -19.69 28.58
CA THR A 13 -13.01 -19.17 27.62
C THR A 13 -13.50 -19.55 26.23
N SER A 14 -13.90 -18.54 25.44
CA SER A 14 -14.12 -18.73 23.99
C SER A 14 -12.81 -19.23 23.38
N PRO A 15 -12.83 -20.23 22.50
CA PRO A 15 -11.62 -20.60 21.75
C PRO A 15 -11.12 -19.37 20.99
N ALA A 16 -9.78 -19.22 20.93
CA ALA A 16 -9.16 -18.17 20.14
C ALA A 16 -9.57 -18.35 18.66
N GLU A 17 -9.85 -17.25 17.98
CA GLU A 17 -10.12 -17.31 16.55
C GLU A 17 -8.89 -17.83 15.81
N PRO A 18 -9.04 -18.68 14.77
CA PRO A 18 -7.91 -19.17 14.01
C PRO A 18 -7.21 -18.01 13.28
N SER A 19 -5.87 -18.03 13.34
CA SER A 19 -5.01 -17.13 12.55
C SER A 19 -4.40 -17.89 11.38
N PHE A 20 -4.05 -17.16 10.34
CA PHE A 20 -3.41 -17.68 9.12
C PHE A 20 -2.19 -16.83 8.81
N ASP A 21 -1.08 -17.48 8.51
CA ASP A 21 0.13 -16.80 8.05
C ASP A 21 0.15 -16.81 6.54
N LEU A 22 0.23 -15.62 5.96
CA LEU A 22 0.24 -15.39 4.51
C LEU A 22 1.53 -14.69 4.11
N GLU A 23 2.02 -15.01 2.92
CA GLU A 23 3.09 -14.29 2.26
C GLU A 23 2.49 -13.42 1.15
N VAL A 24 2.79 -12.14 1.19
CA VAL A 24 2.38 -11.14 0.21
C VAL A 24 3.58 -10.78 -0.65
N ARG A 25 3.42 -10.83 -1.97
CA ARG A 25 4.46 -10.49 -2.93
C ARG A 25 3.96 -9.44 -3.92
N ILE A 26 4.70 -8.36 -4.06
CA ILE A 26 4.48 -7.28 -5.03
C ILE A 26 5.62 -7.37 -6.04
N GLU A 27 5.34 -7.86 -7.25
CA GLU A 27 6.32 -8.04 -8.30
C GLU A 27 6.18 -6.95 -9.36
N ASN A 28 7.28 -6.31 -9.73
CA ASN A 28 7.32 -5.42 -10.87
C ASN A 28 7.49 -6.24 -12.16
N ILE A 29 6.40 -6.41 -12.90
CA ILE A 29 6.33 -7.14 -14.17
C ILE A 29 6.37 -6.20 -15.38
N GLY A 30 6.62 -4.90 -15.14
CA GLY A 30 6.52 -3.86 -16.15
C GLY A 30 7.53 -3.98 -17.27
N ALA A 31 7.23 -3.28 -18.34
CA ALA A 31 8.15 -2.97 -19.44
C ALA A 31 8.33 -1.45 -19.52
N PRO A 32 9.36 -0.95 -20.22
CA PRO A 32 9.54 0.48 -20.38
C PRO A 32 8.27 1.17 -20.90
N GLN A 33 7.87 2.24 -20.24
CA GLN A 33 6.70 3.03 -20.58
C GLN A 33 7.10 4.19 -21.54
N PRO A 34 6.24 4.56 -22.48
CA PRO A 34 6.52 5.65 -23.38
C PRO A 34 6.34 7.01 -22.68
N ALA A 35 7.23 7.98 -22.99
CA ALA A 35 7.06 9.37 -22.62
C ALA A 35 7.67 10.27 -23.68
N SER A 36 7.31 11.58 -23.67
CA SER A 36 7.77 12.53 -24.70
C SER A 36 9.29 12.73 -24.71
N CYS A 37 9.94 12.58 -23.56
CA CYS A 37 11.40 12.70 -23.42
C CYS A 37 12.15 11.38 -23.65
N GLY A 38 11.46 10.29 -23.94
CA GLY A 38 11.99 8.94 -24.11
C GLY A 38 11.40 7.94 -23.15
N PRO A 39 11.55 6.64 -23.43
CA PRO A 39 10.97 5.61 -22.57
C PRO A 39 11.63 5.59 -21.18
N TYR A 40 10.86 5.19 -20.17
CA TYR A 40 11.31 5.05 -18.78
C TYR A 40 10.85 3.72 -18.16
N ASP A 41 11.60 3.20 -17.21
CA ASP A 41 11.19 2.02 -16.44
C ASP A 41 10.20 2.42 -15.34
N PRO A 42 9.08 1.67 -15.18
CA PRO A 42 8.12 1.92 -14.12
C PRO A 42 8.69 1.39 -12.79
N LEU A 43 9.19 2.29 -11.94
CA LEU A 43 9.73 1.94 -10.64
C LEU A 43 8.68 2.14 -9.55
N VAL A 44 8.70 1.28 -8.52
CA VAL A 44 7.89 1.43 -7.32
C VAL A 44 8.79 1.49 -6.09
N ALA A 45 8.69 2.55 -5.32
CA ALA A 45 9.48 2.79 -4.11
C ALA A 45 9.00 1.92 -2.94
N PRO A 46 9.78 1.86 -1.85
CA PRO A 46 9.31 1.35 -0.56
C PRO A 46 7.93 1.86 -0.19
N GLY A 47 7.21 1.06 0.58
CA GLY A 47 5.87 1.41 1.03
C GLY A 47 5.54 0.77 2.36
N LEU A 48 4.27 0.83 2.73
CA LEU A 48 3.79 0.23 3.96
C LEU A 48 2.58 -0.66 3.70
N TYR A 49 2.34 -1.56 4.65
CA TYR A 49 1.11 -2.33 4.73
C TYR A 49 0.49 -2.20 6.12
N ALA A 50 -0.82 -2.45 6.20
CA ALA A 50 -1.55 -2.64 7.44
C ALA A 50 -2.58 -3.75 7.27
N ILE A 51 -2.80 -4.52 8.34
CA ILE A 51 -3.86 -5.53 8.45
C ILE A 51 -4.87 -5.04 9.46
N ALA A 52 -6.12 -4.91 9.04
CA ALA A 52 -7.20 -4.48 9.90
C ALA A 52 -8.55 -5.05 9.43
N PRO A 53 -9.52 -5.28 10.33
CA PRO A 53 -10.81 -5.87 9.96
C PRO A 53 -11.66 -4.96 9.07
N ARG A 54 -11.53 -3.65 9.22
CA ARG A 54 -12.10 -2.59 8.36
C ARG A 54 -11.70 -1.21 8.88
N GLY A 55 -11.91 -0.19 8.05
CA GLY A 55 -11.97 1.19 8.51
C GLY A 55 -10.65 1.85 8.90
N THR A 56 -9.52 1.25 8.56
CA THR A 56 -8.20 1.86 8.74
C THR A 56 -7.61 2.17 7.37
N PRO A 57 -8.15 3.14 6.65
CA PRO A 57 -7.60 3.50 5.36
C PRO A 57 -6.24 4.18 5.57
N LEU A 58 -5.27 3.82 4.75
CA LEU A 58 -4.01 4.56 4.64
C LEU A 58 -4.28 5.96 4.07
N PHE A 59 -5.36 6.08 3.31
CA PHE A 59 -5.85 7.29 2.68
C PHE A 59 -7.36 7.20 2.45
N SER A 60 -7.99 8.31 2.10
CA SER A 60 -9.36 8.37 1.61
C SER A 60 -9.41 9.14 0.30
N THR A 61 -10.35 8.79 -0.58
CA THR A 61 -10.62 9.52 -1.83
C THR A 61 -11.63 10.65 -1.62
N ASP A 62 -11.78 11.49 -2.65
CA ASP A 62 -12.76 12.61 -2.70
C ASP A 62 -12.48 13.76 -1.70
N ALA A 63 -11.33 13.77 -1.06
CA ALA A 63 -10.86 14.83 -0.16
C ALA A 63 -9.36 15.01 -0.28
N PRO A 64 -8.82 16.23 -0.05
CA PRO A 64 -7.38 16.45 0.03
C PRO A 64 -6.72 15.60 1.13
N ASP A 65 -5.43 15.27 0.96
CA ASP A 65 -4.65 14.60 2.00
C ASP A 65 -4.73 15.41 3.32
N PRO A 66 -5.08 14.76 4.44
CA PRO A 66 -5.17 15.44 5.74
C PRO A 66 -3.80 15.71 6.38
N GLY A 67 -2.68 15.40 5.71
CA GLY A 67 -1.33 15.61 6.24
C GLY A 67 -0.88 14.54 7.22
N HIS A 68 -1.34 13.30 7.06
CA HIS A 68 -0.98 12.17 7.92
C HIS A 68 0.21 11.37 7.40
N GLY A 69 0.91 11.88 6.37
CA GLY A 69 2.13 11.28 5.83
C GLY A 69 1.95 10.61 4.48
N LEU A 70 0.80 10.79 3.80
CA LEU A 70 0.60 10.33 2.44
C LEU A 70 1.49 11.11 1.45
N GLU A 71 1.58 12.46 1.62
CA GLU A 71 2.43 13.33 0.83
C GLU A 71 3.90 12.84 0.77
N PRO A 72 4.64 12.65 1.90
CA PRO A 72 6.01 12.13 1.85
C PRO A 72 6.13 10.74 1.21
N LEU A 73 5.11 9.89 1.38
CA LEU A 73 5.10 8.58 0.72
C LEU A 73 4.97 8.74 -0.79
N ALA A 74 4.07 9.59 -1.28
CA ALA A 74 3.73 9.72 -2.67
C ALA A 74 4.75 10.56 -3.46
N GLU A 75 5.39 11.57 -2.84
CA GLU A 75 6.35 12.47 -3.46
C GLU A 75 7.80 11.98 -3.37
N ASP A 76 8.17 11.42 -2.21
CA ASP A 76 9.57 11.11 -1.89
C ASP A 76 9.83 9.61 -1.67
N GLY A 77 8.78 8.78 -1.65
CA GLY A 77 8.88 7.36 -1.35
C GLY A 77 9.26 7.08 0.10
N ASP A 78 8.95 7.99 1.03
CA ASP A 78 9.16 7.80 2.47
C ASP A 78 7.86 7.35 3.15
N PRO A 79 7.70 6.05 3.46
CA PRO A 79 6.52 5.53 4.14
C PRO A 79 6.49 5.83 5.65
N SER A 80 7.61 6.32 6.24
CA SER A 80 7.78 6.38 7.69
C SER A 80 6.77 7.27 8.40
N PRO A 81 6.41 8.48 7.90
CA PRO A 81 5.42 9.31 8.57
C PRO A 81 4.02 8.68 8.58
N LEU A 82 3.58 8.12 7.45
CA LEU A 82 2.28 7.46 7.36
C LEU A 82 2.23 6.19 8.21
N TYR A 83 3.30 5.39 8.21
CA TYR A 83 3.43 4.22 9.07
C TYR A 83 3.33 4.58 10.55
N ALA A 84 4.01 5.63 10.99
CA ALA A 84 3.94 6.10 12.37
C ALA A 84 2.51 6.53 12.74
N TYR A 85 1.87 7.30 11.88
CA TYR A 85 0.49 7.73 12.08
C TYR A 85 -0.48 6.55 12.22
N VAL A 86 -0.42 5.58 11.29
CA VAL A 86 -1.27 4.37 11.30
C VAL A 86 -1.08 3.58 12.59
N ARG A 87 0.16 3.38 13.03
CA ARG A 87 0.47 2.66 14.26
C ARG A 87 -0.08 3.33 15.51
N GLU A 88 -0.07 4.65 15.55
CA GLU A 88 -0.50 5.43 16.72
C GLU A 88 -2.02 5.63 16.79
N ASN A 89 -2.68 5.79 15.65
CA ASN A 89 -4.08 6.25 15.60
C ASN A 89 -5.08 5.15 15.22
N ASP A 90 -4.68 4.22 14.38
CA ASP A 90 -5.60 3.21 13.84
C ASP A 90 -5.44 1.83 14.48
N ALA A 91 -4.38 1.63 15.27
CA ALA A 91 -4.08 0.40 15.99
C ALA A 91 -4.36 -0.87 15.15
N PRO A 92 -3.74 -1.01 13.97
CA PRO A 92 -3.93 -2.16 13.10
C PRO A 92 -3.54 -3.46 13.83
N MET A 93 -4.09 -4.61 13.40
CA MET A 93 -3.73 -5.93 13.93
C MET A 93 -2.25 -6.23 13.65
N ASP A 94 -1.78 -5.83 12.46
CA ASP A 94 -0.38 -5.85 12.05
C ASP A 94 -0.11 -4.70 11.09
N ALA A 95 1.11 -4.18 11.08
CA ALA A 95 1.56 -3.18 10.11
C ALA A 95 3.07 -3.20 9.99
N GLY A 96 3.57 -2.94 8.80
CA GLY A 96 5.00 -2.89 8.52
C GLY A 96 5.32 -2.05 7.29
N VAL A 97 6.62 -1.87 7.09
CA VAL A 97 7.20 -1.26 5.89
C VAL A 97 7.82 -2.37 5.06
N PHE A 98 7.58 -2.37 3.75
CA PHE A 98 8.31 -3.17 2.79
C PHE A 98 9.26 -2.24 2.03
N ASP A 99 10.55 -2.47 2.19
CA ASP A 99 11.57 -1.54 1.69
C ASP A 99 12.76 -2.20 1.02
N THR A 100 12.91 -3.51 1.21
CA THR A 100 14.07 -4.25 0.73
C THR A 100 13.63 -5.23 -0.36
N PRO A 101 14.06 -5.00 -1.63
CA PRO A 101 13.75 -5.93 -2.72
C PRO A 101 14.31 -7.33 -2.46
N ASP A 102 13.57 -8.35 -2.89
CA ASP A 102 13.93 -9.75 -2.73
C ASP A 102 15.34 -10.04 -3.25
N GLY A 103 16.10 -10.80 -2.48
CA GLY A 103 17.48 -11.17 -2.83
C GLY A 103 18.52 -10.06 -2.62
N THR A 104 18.10 -8.90 -2.08
CA THR A 104 19.02 -7.81 -1.70
C THR A 104 19.10 -7.63 -0.18
N TYR A 105 19.96 -6.73 0.28
CA TYR A 105 20.09 -6.33 1.69
C TYR A 105 20.00 -4.81 1.85
N GLN A 106 19.59 -4.10 0.81
CA GLN A 106 19.52 -2.65 0.80
C GLN A 106 18.09 -2.24 0.48
N SER A 107 17.60 -1.25 1.20
CA SER A 107 16.34 -0.58 0.89
C SER A 107 16.44 0.12 -0.47
N GLY A 108 15.38 0.07 -1.24
CA GLY A 108 15.30 0.71 -2.55
C GLY A 108 14.04 0.36 -3.33
N ALA A 109 13.86 1.03 -4.45
CA ALA A 109 12.74 0.77 -5.35
C ALA A 109 12.93 -0.55 -6.11
N ILE A 110 11.80 -1.22 -6.40
CA ILE A 110 11.77 -2.36 -7.33
C ILE A 110 11.67 -1.85 -8.76
N GLN A 111 12.56 -2.38 -9.61
CA GLN A 111 12.56 -2.22 -11.07
C GLN A 111 11.96 -3.44 -11.76
N PRO A 112 11.70 -3.41 -13.07
CA PRO A 112 11.20 -4.58 -13.80
C PRO A 112 12.02 -5.84 -13.52
N GLY A 113 11.33 -6.88 -13.00
CA GLY A 113 11.91 -8.16 -12.58
C GLY A 113 12.17 -8.30 -11.09
N ASP A 114 12.15 -7.21 -10.32
CA ASP A 114 12.29 -7.23 -8.87
C ASP A 114 10.94 -7.38 -8.16
N ALA A 115 10.96 -7.68 -6.86
CA ALA A 115 9.77 -7.73 -6.03
C ALA A 115 10.06 -7.36 -4.58
N PHE A 116 9.01 -6.95 -3.86
CA PHE A 116 8.95 -6.96 -2.40
C PHE A 116 8.14 -8.16 -1.93
N SER A 117 8.62 -8.83 -0.88
CA SER A 117 7.87 -9.89 -0.18
C SER A 117 7.85 -9.64 1.32
N PHE A 118 6.71 -9.90 1.95
CA PHE A 118 6.56 -9.81 3.41
C PHE A 118 5.48 -10.78 3.89
N SER A 119 5.60 -11.21 5.14
CA SER A 119 4.63 -12.11 5.78
C SER A 119 3.69 -11.33 6.69
N VAL A 120 2.45 -11.76 6.75
CA VAL A 120 1.41 -11.20 7.63
C VAL A 120 0.64 -12.32 8.34
N THR A 121 0.25 -12.08 9.59
CA THR A 121 -0.70 -12.94 10.31
C THR A 121 -2.08 -12.30 10.25
N VAL A 122 -3.07 -13.04 9.77
CA VAL A 122 -4.42 -12.53 9.52
C VAL A 122 -5.48 -13.39 10.22
N HIS A 123 -6.61 -12.76 10.55
CA HIS A 123 -7.80 -13.41 11.08
C HIS A 123 -8.94 -13.22 10.08
N ARG A 124 -10.00 -14.02 10.26
CA ARG A 124 -11.20 -13.88 9.43
C ARG A 124 -11.77 -12.46 9.51
N GLY A 125 -12.06 -11.89 8.34
CA GLY A 125 -12.59 -10.53 8.22
C GLY A 125 -11.53 -9.45 8.12
N ASP A 126 -10.25 -9.78 8.29
CA ASP A 126 -9.16 -8.86 8.05
C ASP A 126 -9.01 -8.51 6.57
N ARG A 127 -8.49 -7.33 6.32
CA ARG A 127 -8.19 -6.78 5.00
C ARG A 127 -6.74 -6.33 4.96
N LEU A 128 -6.16 -6.40 3.77
CA LEU A 128 -4.84 -5.85 3.48
C LEU A 128 -5.00 -4.44 2.91
N PHE A 129 -4.35 -3.50 3.55
CA PHE A 129 -4.10 -2.16 3.06
C PHE A 129 -2.62 -2.06 2.70
N LEU A 130 -2.28 -1.54 1.54
CA LEU A 130 -0.92 -1.24 1.17
C LEU A 130 -0.85 -0.01 0.28
N ALA A 131 0.26 0.73 0.38
CA ALA A 131 0.59 1.86 -0.48
C ALA A 131 2.10 1.99 -0.66
N GLY A 132 2.52 2.42 -1.85
CA GLY A 132 3.91 2.73 -2.19
C GLY A 132 4.00 3.68 -3.37
N MET A 133 5.02 4.54 -3.43
CA MET A 133 5.17 5.56 -4.46
C MET A 133 5.36 4.96 -5.86
N TYR A 134 4.72 5.55 -6.86
CA TYR A 134 5.10 5.39 -8.25
C TYR A 134 6.19 6.41 -8.60
N VAL A 135 7.45 5.95 -8.65
CA VAL A 135 8.65 6.81 -8.60
C VAL A 135 8.75 7.84 -9.74
N GLN A 136 8.22 7.49 -10.92
CA GLN A 136 8.32 8.34 -12.12
C GLN A 136 7.17 9.35 -12.22
N SER A 137 6.78 9.93 -11.09
CA SER A 137 5.71 10.91 -10.93
C SER A 137 6.07 11.95 -9.89
N ASN A 138 5.24 12.96 -9.74
CA ASN A 138 5.32 13.94 -8.66
C ASN A 138 4.78 13.33 -7.34
N ASP A 139 3.50 12.96 -7.32
CA ASP A 139 2.78 12.53 -6.13
C ASP A 139 1.85 11.33 -6.38
N LEU A 140 2.20 10.47 -7.37
CA LEU A 140 1.41 9.28 -7.61
C LEU A 140 1.87 8.11 -6.72
N PHE A 141 0.90 7.31 -6.28
CA PHE A 141 1.16 6.11 -5.50
C PHE A 141 0.29 4.95 -5.95
N VAL A 142 0.84 3.76 -5.82
CA VAL A 142 0.10 2.50 -6.05
C VAL A 142 -0.44 2.01 -4.72
N ALA A 143 -1.73 1.67 -4.67
CA ALA A 143 -2.35 1.19 -3.44
C ALA A 143 -3.46 0.17 -3.70
N THR A 144 -3.83 -0.57 -2.64
CA THR A 144 -5.13 -1.24 -2.56
C THR A 144 -6.25 -0.20 -2.49
N PRO A 145 -7.52 -0.56 -2.81
CA PRO A 145 -8.65 0.34 -2.56
C PRO A 145 -8.66 0.87 -1.12
N PRO A 146 -9.19 2.09 -0.88
CA PRO A 146 -9.22 2.69 0.46
C PRO A 146 -9.87 1.82 1.53
N GLU A 147 -10.85 1.00 1.15
CA GLU A 147 -11.50 0.02 2.03
C GLU A 147 -10.69 -1.25 2.28
N GLY A 148 -9.52 -1.37 1.66
CA GLY A 148 -8.63 -2.53 1.77
C GLY A 148 -9.06 -3.74 0.93
N LEU A 149 -8.09 -4.60 0.63
CA LEU A 149 -8.29 -5.84 -0.12
C LEU A 149 -8.84 -6.92 0.79
N VAL A 150 -9.94 -7.55 0.39
CA VAL A 150 -10.53 -8.71 1.09
C VAL A 150 -9.58 -9.90 1.00
N LEU A 151 -9.30 -10.52 2.15
CA LEU A 151 -8.38 -11.65 2.28
C LEU A 151 -9.06 -13.02 2.43
N PHE A 152 -10.38 -13.06 2.63
CA PHE A 152 -11.11 -14.30 2.88
C PHE A 152 -12.32 -14.45 1.97
N ASP A 153 -12.56 -15.69 1.54
CA ASP A 153 -13.84 -16.14 0.98
C ASP A 153 -14.47 -17.13 1.97
N GLY A 154 -15.49 -16.66 2.69
CA GLY A 154 -16.03 -17.38 3.84
C GLY A 154 -14.97 -17.56 4.93
N ASP A 155 -14.58 -18.81 5.17
CA ASP A 155 -13.64 -19.20 6.22
C ASP A 155 -12.20 -19.38 5.70
N ASP A 156 -12.01 -19.41 4.39
CA ASP A 156 -10.74 -19.74 3.74
C ASP A 156 -10.00 -18.49 3.26
N PRO A 157 -8.67 -18.39 3.49
CA PRO A 157 -7.87 -17.33 2.91
C PRO A 157 -7.87 -17.41 1.37
N ILE A 158 -8.01 -16.25 0.71
CA ILE A 158 -7.91 -16.15 -0.73
C ILE A 158 -6.43 -16.07 -1.11
N THR A 159 -5.93 -17.08 -1.82
CA THR A 159 -4.54 -17.17 -2.28
C THR A 159 -4.41 -17.04 -3.79
N GLY A 160 -3.17 -16.87 -4.27
CA GLY A 160 -2.82 -16.73 -5.68
C GLY A 160 -2.73 -15.28 -6.15
N VAL A 161 -2.70 -15.08 -7.45
CA VAL A 161 -2.61 -13.76 -8.08
C VAL A 161 -3.91 -12.98 -7.85
N ARG A 162 -3.78 -11.72 -7.47
CA ARG A 162 -4.88 -10.80 -7.16
C ARG A 162 -4.97 -9.71 -8.25
N ASP A 163 -5.43 -10.11 -9.42
CA ASP A 163 -5.60 -9.19 -10.56
C ASP A 163 -6.55 -8.04 -10.20
N GLY A 164 -6.13 -6.80 -10.53
CA GLY A 164 -6.91 -5.58 -10.24
C GLY A 164 -6.97 -5.20 -8.75
N ALA A 165 -6.17 -5.83 -7.89
CA ALA A 165 -6.12 -5.49 -6.46
C ALA A 165 -5.42 -4.17 -6.17
N LEU A 166 -4.63 -3.66 -7.10
CA LEU A 166 -3.88 -2.41 -7.00
C LEU A 166 -4.37 -1.43 -8.06
N ALA A 167 -4.41 -0.16 -7.69
CA ALA A 167 -4.68 0.94 -8.59
C ALA A 167 -3.65 2.07 -8.41
N LEU A 168 -3.56 2.96 -9.38
CA LEU A 168 -2.73 4.15 -9.34
C LEU A 168 -3.59 5.32 -8.89
N TYR A 169 -3.17 5.95 -7.82
CA TYR A 169 -3.80 7.13 -7.23
C TYR A 169 -2.88 8.33 -7.33
N ASP A 170 -3.47 9.48 -7.32
CA ASP A 170 -2.86 10.80 -7.27
C ASP A 170 -3.17 11.38 -5.88
N ALA A 171 -2.13 11.76 -5.14
CA ALA A 171 -2.29 12.29 -3.79
C ALA A 171 -2.85 13.73 -3.79
N GLY A 172 -2.78 14.43 -4.93
CA GLY A 172 -3.30 15.78 -5.10
C GLY A 172 -2.51 16.83 -4.33
N THR A 173 -1.25 16.57 -4.05
CA THR A 173 -0.36 17.44 -3.27
C THR A 173 0.56 18.26 -4.17
N GLU A 174 0.90 17.75 -5.35
CA GLU A 174 1.67 18.46 -6.37
C GLU A 174 0.97 18.45 -7.74
N VAL A 175 1.17 19.53 -8.50
CA VAL A 175 0.69 19.59 -9.90
C VAL A 175 1.40 18.54 -10.72
N ASN A 176 0.62 17.69 -11.40
CA ASN A 176 1.14 16.60 -12.20
C ASN A 176 2.07 17.06 -13.33
N GLU A 177 3.15 16.33 -13.51
CA GLU A 177 4.05 16.41 -14.67
C GLU A 177 3.97 15.11 -15.46
N GLU A 178 4.33 15.15 -16.75
CA GLU A 178 4.37 13.93 -17.58
C GLU A 178 5.24 12.85 -16.92
N PRO A 179 4.68 11.64 -16.64
CA PRO A 179 5.44 10.57 -16.03
C PRO A 179 6.74 10.26 -16.76
N GLY A 180 7.84 10.15 -15.99
CA GLY A 180 9.16 9.88 -16.52
C GLY A 180 9.89 11.09 -17.11
N CYS A 181 9.24 12.26 -17.26
CA CYS A 181 9.83 13.44 -17.89
C CYS A 181 9.94 14.67 -16.98
N GLY A 182 9.07 14.78 -15.98
CA GLY A 182 8.99 15.95 -15.12
C GLY A 182 10.26 16.21 -14.31
N PRO A 183 10.73 17.46 -14.20
CA PRO A 183 11.94 17.81 -13.45
C PRO A 183 11.79 17.67 -11.93
N ASN A 184 10.55 17.77 -11.41
CA ASN A 184 10.28 17.72 -9.97
C ASN A 184 9.91 16.30 -9.47
N GLN A 185 9.98 15.29 -10.33
CA GLN A 185 9.78 13.90 -9.95
C GLN A 185 10.99 13.34 -9.20
N ALA A 186 10.79 12.45 -8.21
CA ALA A 186 11.82 11.95 -7.31
C ALA A 186 13.19 11.61 -7.93
N PRO A 187 13.30 11.00 -9.13
CA PRO A 187 14.62 10.73 -9.73
C PRO A 187 15.35 11.96 -10.25
N ARG A 188 14.70 13.13 -10.34
CA ARG A 188 15.21 14.35 -10.99
C ARG A 188 15.12 15.59 -10.13
N GLN A 189 14.26 15.59 -9.08
CA GLN A 189 14.14 16.72 -8.15
C GLN A 189 15.46 16.98 -7.43
N ALA A 190 15.73 18.23 -7.08
CA ALA A 190 16.96 18.64 -6.41
C ALA A 190 16.92 18.37 -4.90
N ALA A 191 15.72 18.33 -4.31
CA ALA A 191 15.47 18.01 -2.91
C ALA A 191 14.04 17.42 -2.77
N PRO A 192 13.76 16.68 -1.67
CA PRO A 192 12.43 16.22 -1.34
C PRO A 192 11.38 17.34 -1.29
N GLY A 193 10.16 17.06 -1.75
CA GLY A 193 9.04 18.00 -1.74
C GLY A 193 9.24 19.21 -2.67
N GLU A 194 9.99 19.06 -3.77
CA GLU A 194 10.13 20.10 -4.80
C GLU A 194 9.13 19.88 -5.94
N GLY A 195 8.16 20.78 -6.04
CA GLY A 195 7.15 20.79 -7.10
C GLY A 195 6.20 21.95 -6.96
N ALA A 196 5.27 22.09 -7.89
CA ALA A 196 4.23 23.09 -7.81
C ALA A 196 3.10 22.53 -6.92
N VAL A 197 3.02 23.03 -5.70
CA VAL A 197 2.01 22.58 -4.70
C VAL A 197 0.59 22.76 -5.22
N GLU A 198 -0.23 21.74 -5.05
CA GLU A 198 -1.69 21.83 -5.17
C GLU A 198 -2.38 21.29 -3.91
N SER A 199 -3.70 21.39 -3.88
CA SER A 199 -4.54 20.82 -2.81
C SER A 199 -5.80 20.27 -3.45
N ALA A 200 -5.60 19.23 -4.26
CA ALA A 200 -6.68 18.51 -4.91
C ALA A 200 -7.12 17.32 -4.04
N PRO A 201 -8.32 16.77 -4.25
CA PRO A 201 -8.70 15.51 -3.62
C PRO A 201 -7.77 14.37 -4.06
N VAL A 202 -7.48 13.45 -3.14
CA VAL A 202 -6.89 12.14 -3.50
C VAL A 202 -7.90 11.41 -4.38
N ASP A 203 -7.47 10.92 -5.54
CA ASP A 203 -8.35 10.22 -6.48
C ASP A 203 -7.58 9.22 -7.34
N LEU A 204 -8.32 8.39 -8.08
CA LEU A 204 -7.73 7.57 -9.13
C LEU A 204 -7.12 8.47 -10.22
N VAL A 205 -5.93 8.12 -10.67
CA VAL A 205 -5.23 8.91 -11.71
C VAL A 205 -6.04 9.04 -12.99
N GLU A 206 -6.86 8.04 -13.34
CA GLU A 206 -7.74 8.10 -14.50
C GLU A 206 -8.82 9.18 -14.41
N ALA A 207 -9.11 9.70 -13.21
CA ALA A 207 -10.04 10.82 -13.03
C ALA A 207 -9.40 12.16 -13.40
N ARG A 208 -8.07 12.25 -13.47
CA ARG A 208 -7.34 13.46 -13.86
C ARG A 208 -7.50 13.73 -15.36
N GLN A 209 -7.66 15.00 -15.70
CA GLN A 209 -7.79 15.47 -17.08
C GLN A 209 -6.62 16.40 -17.45
N ASP A 210 -5.41 16.00 -17.09
CA ASP A 210 -4.18 16.75 -17.30
C ASP A 210 -3.54 16.53 -18.69
N GLY A 211 -4.05 15.53 -19.43
CA GLY A 211 -3.60 15.22 -20.78
C GLY A 211 -2.40 14.27 -20.84
N PHE A 212 -1.93 13.78 -19.71
CA PHE A 212 -0.86 12.77 -19.64
C PHE A 212 -1.40 11.35 -19.81
N SER A 213 -0.50 10.42 -20.07
CA SER A 213 -0.79 8.99 -20.16
C SER A 213 -0.17 8.27 -18.98
N TYR A 214 -0.96 7.48 -18.30
CA TYR A 214 -0.54 6.71 -17.14
C TYR A 214 -0.61 5.20 -17.43
N PRO A 215 0.34 4.39 -16.92
CA PRO A 215 0.29 2.95 -17.13
C PRO A 215 -0.85 2.33 -16.32
N ALA A 216 -1.50 1.33 -16.92
CA ALA A 216 -2.40 0.47 -16.15
C ALA A 216 -1.59 -0.34 -15.12
N VAL A 217 -1.93 -0.26 -13.84
CA VAL A 217 -1.16 -0.92 -12.76
C VAL A 217 -0.98 -2.41 -13.01
N ALA A 218 -2.00 -3.10 -13.50
CA ALA A 218 -1.93 -4.53 -13.84
C ALA A 218 -0.91 -4.87 -14.96
N SER A 219 -0.43 -3.87 -15.71
CA SER A 219 0.63 -4.07 -16.71
C SER A 219 2.04 -3.86 -16.16
N ILE A 220 2.17 -3.29 -14.96
CA ILE A 220 3.45 -3.00 -14.32
C ILE A 220 3.66 -3.71 -12.99
N LEU A 221 2.60 -4.05 -12.29
CA LEU A 221 2.67 -4.76 -11.01
C LEU A 221 1.76 -5.98 -10.98
N ARG A 222 2.23 -7.00 -10.29
CA ARG A 222 1.45 -8.18 -9.90
C ARG A 222 1.47 -8.31 -8.39
N LEU A 223 0.29 -8.38 -7.77
CA LEU A 223 0.14 -8.77 -6.38
C LEU A 223 -0.20 -10.26 -6.30
N SER A 224 0.52 -11.02 -5.51
CA SER A 224 0.15 -12.40 -5.15
C SER A 224 0.14 -12.57 -3.63
N ILE A 225 -0.72 -13.48 -3.18
CA ILE A 225 -0.85 -13.85 -1.77
C ILE A 225 -0.81 -15.36 -1.71
N ASP A 226 0.09 -15.93 -0.93
CA ASP A 226 0.24 -17.37 -0.76
C ASP A 226 0.19 -17.73 0.72
N ALA A 227 -0.15 -18.97 1.04
CA ALA A 227 0.00 -19.47 2.39
C ALA A 227 1.49 -19.51 2.74
N ALA A 228 1.87 -18.93 3.88
CA ALA A 228 3.25 -19.02 4.33
C ALA A 228 3.62 -20.50 4.55
N ASN A 229 4.78 -20.90 4.04
CA ASN A 229 5.29 -22.24 4.30
C ASN A 229 5.70 -22.32 5.78
N PRO A 230 5.27 -23.41 6.49
CA PRO A 230 5.58 -23.62 7.89
C PRO A 230 7.07 -23.87 8.13
#